data_8dde37687602f54bfac9ba137a0c73e0
#
_entry.id   8dde37687602f54bfac9ba137a0c73e0
#
_cell.length_a   1.000
_cell.length_b   1.000
_cell.length_c   1.000
_cell.angle_alpha   90.00
_cell.angle_beta   90.00
_cell.angle_gamma   90.00
#
_symmetry.space_group_name_H-M   'P 1'
#
loop_
_entity.id
_entity.type
_entity.pdbx_description
1 polymer ?
#
loop_
_entity_poly.entity_id
_entity_poly.type
_entity_poly.pdbx_seq_one_letter_code
_entity_poly.pdbx_strand_id
1 'polypeptide(L)'
;AFYKGIEVRILFERFGEKVGIATIGVAGEMKMGMAGICFNDIDNRPSRYSGRGGLGAVMGSKGLKFIVVDGAGAPGVEIADKALFDQGRKKLAEALRTHDITKPNGALNSYGTAVLVNIVNEAGGFPTRNFREGRFEDAPKISGEAMAEYCEERGGVGTMGHPCHPGCIIQCSNVIPNADGTELASCVEYETTWAVGANCGIGDLDVVGELTQMCNDIGVDTIEAGDVIAIAMEAGLAEFGDGEAAIGLLEEVRQGTPLGRILGQGTGAAAKVLGVVRSPDVKGQGMPAYEPRAIKGIGMTYAISTMGADHTAGYTIAPEILACGGDLDQFDEIGRASCRK
;
A
#
# COMPACT_ATOMS: atom_id res chain seq x y z
N ALA A 1 -1.22 -2.21 -25.03
CA ALA A 1 -0.96 -2.52 -23.64
C ALA A 1 -2.23 -3.10 -23.05
N PHE A 2 -2.18 -4.32 -22.61
CA PHE A 2 -3.30 -4.93 -21.90
C PHE A 2 -3.26 -4.41 -20.47
N TYR A 3 -4.30 -3.72 -20.06
CA TYR A 3 -4.51 -3.35 -18.68
C TYR A 3 -4.65 -4.64 -17.87
N LYS A 4 -4.01 -4.71 -16.73
CA LYS A 4 -4.01 -5.89 -15.85
C LYS A 4 -5.43 -6.38 -15.52
N GLY A 5 -6.39 -5.46 -15.36
CA GLY A 5 -7.80 -5.82 -15.18
C GLY A 5 -8.38 -6.61 -16.34
N ILE A 6 -7.98 -6.30 -17.57
CA ILE A 6 -8.39 -7.06 -18.77
C ILE A 6 -7.75 -8.44 -18.78
N GLU A 7 -6.46 -8.55 -18.42
CA GLU A 7 -5.77 -9.85 -18.35
C GLU A 7 -6.41 -10.78 -17.33
N VAL A 8 -6.71 -10.29 -16.15
CA VAL A 8 -7.35 -11.07 -15.07
C VAL A 8 -8.73 -11.55 -15.52
N ARG A 9 -9.50 -10.70 -16.20
CA ARG A 9 -10.80 -11.09 -16.76
C ARG A 9 -10.67 -12.21 -17.82
N ILE A 10 -9.71 -12.12 -18.73
CA ILE A 10 -9.44 -13.18 -19.72
C ILE A 10 -9.07 -14.50 -19.02
N LEU A 11 -8.31 -14.44 -17.94
CA LEU A 11 -7.96 -15.64 -17.17
C LEU A 11 -9.18 -16.25 -16.49
N PHE A 12 -10.09 -15.44 -15.93
CA PHE A 12 -11.36 -15.94 -15.38
C PHE A 12 -12.27 -16.54 -16.45
N GLU A 13 -12.37 -15.93 -17.63
CA GLU A 13 -13.11 -16.49 -18.76
C GLU A 13 -12.57 -17.89 -19.15
N ARG A 14 -11.27 -18.08 -19.04
CA ARG A 14 -10.61 -19.35 -19.42
C ARG A 14 -10.64 -20.42 -18.33
N PHE A 15 -10.45 -20.04 -17.06
CA PHE A 15 -10.23 -20.96 -15.93
C PHE A 15 -11.37 -20.96 -14.91
N GLY A 16 -12.35 -20.06 -15.06
CA GLY A 16 -13.45 -19.87 -14.10
C GLY A 16 -13.09 -18.90 -12.95
N GLU A 17 -14.10 -18.41 -12.26
CA GLU A 17 -13.97 -17.37 -11.23
C GLU A 17 -13.53 -17.89 -9.85
N LYS A 18 -13.40 -19.21 -9.68
CA LYS A 18 -13.03 -19.84 -8.39
C LYS A 18 -11.55 -20.18 -8.30
N VAL A 19 -10.71 -19.47 -9.03
CA VAL A 19 -9.26 -19.68 -9.05
C VAL A 19 -8.53 -18.51 -8.40
N GLY A 20 -7.37 -18.79 -7.80
CA GLY A 20 -6.42 -17.77 -7.41
C GLY A 20 -5.52 -17.41 -8.60
N ILE A 21 -5.30 -16.12 -8.83
CA ILE A 21 -4.46 -15.62 -9.90
C ILE A 21 -3.34 -14.77 -9.30
N ALA A 22 -2.10 -15.05 -9.68
CA ALA A 22 -0.95 -14.18 -9.47
C ALA A 22 -0.46 -13.69 -10.85
N THR A 23 -0.35 -12.38 -11.06
CA THR A 23 0.07 -11.81 -12.35
C THR A 23 0.95 -10.58 -12.18
N ILE A 24 1.74 -10.27 -13.20
CA ILE A 24 2.52 -9.03 -13.29
C ILE A 24 1.92 -8.10 -14.33
N GLY A 25 1.99 -6.77 -14.05
CA GLY A 25 1.65 -5.74 -15.02
C GLY A 25 2.78 -5.46 -16.01
N VAL A 26 2.61 -4.39 -16.79
CA VAL A 26 3.60 -3.96 -17.80
C VAL A 26 4.96 -3.62 -17.15
N ALA A 27 4.96 -3.09 -15.92
CA ALA A 27 6.21 -2.82 -15.19
C ALA A 27 7.02 -4.09 -14.93
N GLY A 28 6.37 -5.21 -14.60
CA GLY A 28 7.03 -6.50 -14.42
C GLY A 28 7.57 -7.05 -15.74
N GLU A 29 6.83 -6.92 -16.84
CA GLU A 29 7.31 -7.29 -18.18
C GLU A 29 8.54 -6.50 -18.59
N MET A 30 8.55 -5.20 -18.28
CA MET A 30 9.69 -4.30 -18.51
C MET A 30 10.81 -4.44 -17.49
N LYS A 31 10.65 -5.31 -16.48
CA LYS A 31 11.62 -5.58 -15.39
C LYS A 31 11.98 -4.33 -14.59
N MET A 32 10.99 -3.49 -14.33
CA MET A 32 11.15 -2.29 -13.52
C MET A 32 11.31 -2.66 -12.04
N GLY A 33 12.24 -1.99 -11.32
CA GLY A 33 12.59 -2.33 -9.95
C GLY A 33 11.45 -2.18 -8.93
N MET A 34 10.46 -1.32 -9.20
CA MET A 34 9.28 -1.16 -8.35
C MET A 34 8.09 -2.08 -8.72
N ALA A 35 8.28 -3.03 -9.65
CA ALA A 35 7.21 -3.92 -10.09
C ALA A 35 6.82 -4.92 -9.00
N GLY A 36 5.53 -5.01 -8.70
CA GLY A 36 4.92 -5.99 -7.79
C GLY A 36 4.27 -7.16 -8.50
N ILE A 37 3.86 -8.16 -7.71
CA ILE A 37 3.00 -9.26 -8.17
C ILE A 37 1.59 -8.99 -7.63
N CYS A 38 0.61 -8.98 -8.52
CA CYS A 38 -0.78 -8.79 -8.21
C CYS A 38 -1.50 -10.11 -7.96
N PHE A 39 -2.44 -10.09 -7.03
CA PHE A 39 -3.38 -11.17 -6.78
C PHE A 39 -4.82 -10.65 -6.89
N ASN A 40 -5.76 -11.54 -7.25
CA ASN A 40 -7.17 -11.21 -7.14
C ASN A 40 -7.62 -11.21 -5.68
N ASP A 41 -8.56 -10.30 -5.36
CA ASP A 41 -9.24 -10.27 -4.07
C ASP A 41 -10.46 -11.22 -4.04
N ILE A 42 -11.25 -11.14 -2.98
CA ILE A 42 -12.46 -11.98 -2.82
C ILE A 42 -13.58 -11.67 -3.81
N ASP A 43 -13.55 -10.47 -4.42
CA ASP A 43 -14.48 -10.03 -5.45
C ASP A 43 -13.85 -10.09 -6.85
N ASN A 44 -12.73 -10.82 -6.95
CA ASN A 44 -11.98 -11.00 -8.19
C ASN A 44 -11.34 -9.73 -8.78
N ARG A 45 -11.18 -8.66 -7.98
CA ARG A 45 -10.45 -7.46 -8.40
C ARG A 45 -8.94 -7.72 -8.38
N PRO A 46 -8.17 -7.26 -9.36
CA PRO A 46 -6.71 -7.35 -9.38
C PRO A 46 -6.06 -6.23 -8.55
N SER A 47 -6.28 -6.24 -7.25
CA SER A 47 -5.92 -5.13 -6.36
C SER A 47 -5.07 -5.52 -5.13
N ARG A 48 -4.71 -6.79 -4.97
CA ARG A 48 -3.87 -7.26 -3.86
C ARG A 48 -2.46 -7.52 -4.33
N TYR A 49 -1.45 -7.07 -3.56
CA TYR A 49 -0.08 -7.04 -4.03
C TYR A 49 0.92 -7.65 -3.05
N SER A 50 1.88 -8.43 -3.60
CA SER A 50 3.24 -8.48 -3.10
C SER A 50 3.98 -7.32 -3.76
N GLY A 51 3.84 -6.11 -3.20
CA GLY A 51 4.22 -4.86 -3.86
C GLY A 51 5.72 -4.61 -3.82
N ARG A 52 6.30 -4.67 -2.62
CA ARG A 52 7.67 -4.22 -2.35
C ARG A 52 8.75 -5.26 -2.68
N GLY A 53 9.96 -4.78 -2.97
CA GLY A 53 11.13 -5.62 -3.23
C GLY A 53 11.30 -6.08 -4.67
N GLY A 54 10.54 -5.55 -5.64
CA GLY A 54 10.75 -5.80 -7.08
C GLY A 54 10.41 -7.22 -7.54
N LEU A 55 9.56 -7.95 -6.81
CA LEU A 55 9.23 -9.34 -7.14
C LEU A 55 8.57 -9.50 -8.51
N GLY A 56 7.82 -8.48 -8.98
CA GLY A 56 7.26 -8.46 -10.33
C GLY A 56 8.34 -8.44 -11.41
N ALA A 57 9.43 -7.70 -11.20
CA ALA A 57 10.57 -7.71 -12.11
C ALA A 57 11.28 -9.06 -12.14
N VAL A 58 11.41 -9.73 -10.99
CA VAL A 58 11.97 -11.09 -10.89
C VAL A 58 11.11 -12.08 -11.69
N MET A 59 9.79 -12.04 -11.52
CA MET A 59 8.86 -12.87 -12.24
C MET A 59 8.95 -12.62 -13.76
N GLY A 60 8.95 -11.36 -14.18
CA GLY A 60 9.13 -10.97 -15.58
C GLY A 60 10.48 -11.36 -16.17
N SER A 61 11.58 -11.32 -15.39
CA SER A 61 12.90 -11.75 -15.84
C SER A 61 12.99 -13.24 -16.18
N LYS A 62 12.10 -14.03 -15.61
CA LYS A 62 11.96 -15.47 -15.87
C LYS A 62 10.97 -15.77 -17.01
N GLY A 63 10.44 -14.75 -17.68
CA GLY A 63 9.42 -14.92 -18.72
C GLY A 63 8.08 -15.42 -18.21
N LEU A 64 7.82 -15.32 -16.89
CA LEU A 64 6.58 -15.76 -16.27
C LEU A 64 5.62 -14.56 -16.12
N LYS A 65 4.46 -14.65 -16.77
CA LYS A 65 3.46 -13.58 -16.79
C LYS A 65 2.41 -13.74 -15.69
N PHE A 66 1.90 -14.96 -15.53
CA PHE A 66 0.89 -15.27 -14.52
C PHE A 66 1.00 -16.71 -14.02
N ILE A 67 0.38 -16.97 -12.88
CA ILE A 67 0.16 -18.28 -12.28
C ILE A 67 -1.32 -18.35 -11.93
N VAL A 68 -1.98 -19.43 -12.33
CA VAL A 68 -3.37 -19.74 -11.94
C VAL A 68 -3.35 -20.95 -11.03
N VAL A 69 -4.04 -20.84 -9.89
CA VAL A 69 -4.15 -21.91 -8.91
C VAL A 69 -5.61 -22.28 -8.76
N ASP A 70 -5.95 -23.50 -9.16
CA ASP A 70 -7.24 -24.12 -8.87
C ASP A 70 -7.09 -24.99 -7.62
N GLY A 71 -7.79 -24.61 -6.56
CA GLY A 71 -7.81 -25.35 -5.28
C GLY A 71 -8.89 -26.43 -5.20
N ALA A 72 -9.65 -26.66 -6.28
CA ALA A 72 -10.71 -27.66 -6.28
C ALA A 72 -10.13 -29.07 -6.06
N GLY A 73 -10.61 -29.76 -5.03
CA GLY A 73 -10.12 -31.10 -4.69
C GLY A 73 -8.74 -31.16 -4.02
N ALA A 74 -8.11 -30.01 -3.73
CA ALA A 74 -6.85 -29.99 -3.01
C ALA A 74 -7.02 -30.54 -1.58
N PRO A 75 -6.01 -31.25 -1.03
CA PRO A 75 -6.05 -31.70 0.36
C PRO A 75 -6.06 -30.49 1.29
N GLY A 76 -6.85 -30.57 2.36
CA GLY A 76 -6.81 -29.56 3.42
C GLY A 76 -5.47 -29.55 4.16
N VAL A 77 -5.26 -28.53 5.00
CA VAL A 77 -4.11 -28.48 5.89
C VAL A 77 -4.28 -29.49 7.02
N GLU A 78 -3.29 -30.38 7.18
CA GLU A 78 -3.24 -31.29 8.33
C GLU A 78 -2.82 -30.50 9.57
N ILE A 79 -3.66 -30.54 10.61
CA ILE A 79 -3.42 -29.86 11.88
C ILE A 79 -2.86 -30.87 12.87
N ALA A 80 -1.58 -30.70 13.24
CA ALA A 80 -0.86 -31.63 14.11
C ALA A 80 -1.49 -31.76 15.51
N ASP A 81 -1.94 -30.64 16.09
CA ASP A 81 -2.69 -30.62 17.36
C ASP A 81 -3.95 -29.77 17.18
N LYS A 82 -5.07 -30.46 16.93
CA LYS A 82 -6.35 -29.78 16.70
C LYS A 82 -6.87 -29.05 17.93
N ALA A 83 -6.63 -29.57 19.13
CA ALA A 83 -7.13 -28.96 20.37
C ALA A 83 -6.39 -27.64 20.65
N LEU A 84 -5.07 -27.65 20.53
CA LEU A 84 -4.23 -26.46 20.69
C LEU A 84 -4.54 -25.42 19.60
N PHE A 85 -4.68 -25.84 18.35
CA PHE A 85 -5.05 -24.95 17.23
C PHE A 85 -6.42 -24.29 17.48
N ASP A 86 -7.44 -25.04 17.86
CA ASP A 86 -8.77 -24.52 18.13
C ASP A 86 -8.79 -23.55 19.33
N GLN A 87 -8.00 -23.81 20.35
CA GLN A 87 -7.80 -22.90 21.48
C GLN A 87 -7.17 -21.58 21.01
N GLY A 88 -6.06 -21.64 20.27
CA GLY A 88 -5.37 -20.46 19.72
C GLY A 88 -6.28 -19.64 18.79
N ARG A 89 -6.98 -20.32 17.88
CA ARG A 89 -7.91 -19.68 16.95
C ARG A 89 -9.05 -18.94 17.67
N LYS A 90 -9.64 -19.56 18.70
CA LYS A 90 -10.70 -18.93 19.52
C LYS A 90 -10.18 -17.70 20.25
N LYS A 91 -9.01 -17.81 20.89
CA LYS A 91 -8.38 -16.71 21.63
C LYS A 91 -8.05 -15.52 20.69
N LEU A 92 -7.49 -15.80 19.51
CA LEU A 92 -7.20 -14.75 18.51
C LEU A 92 -8.48 -14.09 18.01
N ALA A 93 -9.50 -14.88 17.64
CA ALA A 93 -10.76 -14.35 17.15
C ALA A 93 -11.49 -13.50 18.21
N GLU A 94 -11.44 -13.89 19.49
CA GLU A 94 -11.98 -13.11 20.59
C GLU A 94 -11.22 -11.79 20.76
N ALA A 95 -9.90 -11.84 20.78
CA ALA A 95 -9.07 -10.64 20.89
C ALA A 95 -9.36 -9.63 19.77
N LEU A 96 -9.43 -10.10 18.51
CA LEU A 96 -9.75 -9.24 17.36
C LEU A 96 -11.16 -8.63 17.43
N ARG A 97 -12.15 -9.38 17.93
CA ARG A 97 -13.55 -8.92 18.02
C ARG A 97 -13.83 -8.01 19.19
N THR A 98 -12.96 -7.98 20.20
CA THR A 98 -13.16 -7.19 21.42
C THR A 98 -12.27 -5.97 21.50
N HIS A 99 -11.16 -5.93 20.76
CA HIS A 99 -10.23 -4.78 20.76
C HIS A 99 -10.82 -3.60 19.98
N ASP A 100 -10.81 -2.42 20.56
CA ASP A 100 -11.46 -1.22 20.00
C ASP A 100 -11.04 -0.85 18.58
N ILE A 101 -9.80 -1.13 18.20
CA ILE A 101 -9.28 -0.82 16.87
C ILE A 101 -9.76 -1.86 15.82
N THR A 102 -9.79 -3.16 16.19
CA THR A 102 -9.99 -4.27 15.24
C THR A 102 -11.39 -4.88 15.26
N LYS A 103 -12.20 -4.56 16.27
CA LYS A 103 -13.58 -5.07 16.39
C LYS A 103 -14.46 -4.63 15.22
N PRO A 104 -15.56 -5.34 14.91
CA PRO A 104 -16.59 -4.86 13.98
C PRO A 104 -17.07 -3.45 14.36
N ASN A 105 -17.17 -2.56 13.38
CA ASN A 105 -17.42 -1.13 13.54
C ASN A 105 -16.36 -0.39 14.40
N GLY A 106 -15.18 -0.98 14.59
CA GLY A 106 -14.02 -0.31 15.15
C GLY A 106 -13.32 0.57 14.11
N ALA A 107 -12.26 1.26 14.53
CA ALA A 107 -11.58 2.25 13.70
C ALA A 107 -11.11 1.69 12.34
N LEU A 108 -10.50 0.51 12.31
CA LEU A 108 -10.03 -0.13 11.08
C LEU A 108 -11.18 -0.61 10.18
N ASN A 109 -12.28 -1.08 10.76
CA ASN A 109 -13.42 -1.52 9.97
C ASN A 109 -14.22 -0.33 9.39
N SER A 110 -14.28 0.80 10.13
CA SER A 110 -15.04 1.98 9.71
C SER A 110 -14.31 2.86 8.70
N TYR A 111 -12.98 2.97 8.82
CA TYR A 111 -12.17 3.94 8.05
C TYR A 111 -10.99 3.29 7.30
N GLY A 112 -10.85 1.98 7.38
CA GLY A 112 -9.66 1.29 6.86
C GLY A 112 -8.39 1.70 7.57
N THR A 113 -7.24 1.31 7.01
CA THR A 113 -5.93 1.77 7.53
C THR A 113 -5.74 3.28 7.37
N ALA A 114 -6.50 3.93 6.48
CA ALA A 114 -6.47 5.39 6.27
C ALA A 114 -6.96 6.20 7.50
N VAL A 115 -7.55 5.55 8.53
CA VAL A 115 -7.79 6.16 9.85
C VAL A 115 -6.51 6.75 10.47
N LEU A 116 -5.35 6.24 10.10
CA LEU A 116 -4.06 6.73 10.59
C LEU A 116 -3.68 8.10 10.02
N VAL A 117 -4.25 8.55 8.91
CA VAL A 117 -3.88 9.81 8.24
C VAL A 117 -3.93 10.99 9.22
N ASN A 118 -5.09 11.28 9.79
CA ASN A 118 -5.25 12.40 10.71
C ASN A 118 -4.45 12.23 12.01
N ILE A 119 -4.38 11.02 12.54
CA ILE A 119 -3.68 10.69 13.79
C ILE A 119 -2.17 10.91 13.64
N VAL A 120 -1.58 10.36 12.59
CA VAL A 120 -0.15 10.46 12.33
C VAL A 120 0.24 11.87 11.90
N ASN A 121 -0.64 12.55 11.14
CA ASN A 121 -0.47 13.96 10.77
C ASN A 121 -0.42 14.87 11.99
N GLU A 122 -1.33 14.70 12.94
CA GLU A 122 -1.34 15.49 14.18
C GLU A 122 -0.09 15.25 15.01
N ALA A 123 0.42 14.03 15.06
CA ALA A 123 1.67 13.70 15.73
C ALA A 123 2.92 14.24 15.02
N GLY A 124 2.80 14.85 13.83
CA GLY A 124 3.95 15.33 13.05
C GLY A 124 4.73 14.19 12.36
N GLY A 125 4.12 13.01 12.27
CA GLY A 125 4.70 11.79 11.73
C GLY A 125 4.30 11.46 10.30
N PHE A 126 3.57 12.36 9.61
CA PHE A 126 3.03 12.15 8.26
C PHE A 126 3.92 12.85 7.22
N PRO A 127 4.85 12.12 6.57
CA PRO A 127 5.81 12.75 5.68
C PRO A 127 5.12 13.49 4.53
N THR A 128 5.61 14.67 4.20
CA THR A 128 4.96 15.55 3.25
C THR A 128 5.98 16.12 2.27
N ARG A 129 5.63 16.18 0.98
CA ARG A 129 6.46 16.76 -0.10
C ARG A 129 7.89 16.24 -0.05
N ASN A 130 8.06 14.95 -0.35
CA ASN A 130 9.36 14.26 -0.32
C ASN A 130 10.05 14.34 1.05
N PHE A 131 9.33 14.09 2.14
CA PHE A 131 9.85 14.16 3.52
C PHE A 131 10.43 15.54 3.92
N ARG A 132 9.98 16.62 3.26
CA ARG A 132 10.35 17.98 3.67
C ARG A 132 9.74 18.36 5.01
N GLU A 133 8.51 17.92 5.22
CA GLU A 133 7.66 18.22 6.36
C GLU A 133 7.10 16.95 6.97
N GLY A 134 6.63 17.02 8.20
CA GLY A 134 5.98 15.91 8.92
C GLY A 134 4.47 16.10 9.10
N ARG A 135 3.92 17.17 8.52
CA ARG A 135 2.48 17.49 8.53
C ARG A 135 2.04 17.99 7.18
N PHE A 136 0.88 17.52 6.75
CA PHE A 136 0.21 17.93 5.53
C PHE A 136 -1.06 18.71 5.84
N GLU A 137 -1.19 19.92 5.33
CA GLU A 137 -2.32 20.81 5.58
C GLU A 137 -3.66 20.23 5.10
N ASP A 138 -3.64 19.47 3.99
CA ASP A 138 -4.81 18.86 3.38
C ASP A 138 -5.02 17.39 3.79
N ALA A 139 -4.31 16.90 4.81
CA ALA A 139 -4.49 15.53 5.31
C ALA A 139 -5.96 15.15 5.59
N PRO A 140 -6.80 16.02 6.18
CA PRO A 140 -8.21 15.68 6.39
C PRO A 140 -8.99 15.38 5.10
N LYS A 141 -8.58 15.95 3.96
CA LYS A 141 -9.26 15.74 2.66
C LYS A 141 -8.98 14.37 2.04
N ILE A 142 -7.89 13.70 2.48
CA ILE A 142 -7.49 12.38 2.00
C ILE A 142 -7.50 11.32 3.11
N SER A 143 -8.18 11.59 4.21
CA SER A 143 -8.27 10.70 5.36
C SER A 143 -9.27 9.57 5.17
N GLY A 144 -9.25 8.59 6.08
CA GLY A 144 -10.26 7.52 6.10
C GLY A 144 -11.67 8.04 6.34
N GLU A 145 -11.81 9.14 7.09
CA GLU A 145 -13.07 9.83 7.31
C GLU A 145 -13.60 10.43 5.99
N ALA A 146 -12.74 11.12 5.24
CA ALA A 146 -13.12 11.66 3.92
C ALA A 146 -13.48 10.55 2.92
N MET A 147 -12.78 9.41 2.96
CA MET A 147 -13.14 8.25 2.13
C MET A 147 -14.52 7.69 2.50
N ALA A 148 -14.86 7.65 3.80
CA ALA A 148 -16.17 7.21 4.25
C ALA A 148 -17.28 8.14 3.76
N GLU A 149 -17.06 9.46 3.82
CA GLU A 149 -17.97 10.47 3.25
C GLU A 149 -18.15 10.28 1.74
N TYR A 150 -17.08 10.03 0.98
CA TYR A 150 -17.16 9.72 -0.45
C TYR A 150 -18.02 8.47 -0.73
N CYS A 151 -17.82 7.41 0.07
CA CYS A 151 -18.62 6.19 -0.07
C CYS A 151 -20.10 6.44 0.23
N GLU A 152 -20.42 7.26 1.24
CA GLU A 152 -21.79 7.61 1.60
C GLU A 152 -22.46 8.51 0.53
N GLU A 153 -21.77 9.53 0.07
CA GLU A 153 -22.30 10.50 -0.90
C GLU A 153 -22.46 9.92 -2.30
N ARG A 154 -21.48 9.15 -2.76
CA ARG A 154 -21.44 8.61 -4.14
C ARG A 154 -22.12 7.25 -4.26
N GLY A 155 -22.15 6.47 -3.18
CA GLY A 155 -22.81 5.15 -3.15
C GLY A 155 -22.16 4.13 -4.09
N GLY A 156 -22.99 3.33 -4.76
CA GLY A 156 -22.54 2.34 -5.74
C GLY A 156 -21.69 1.22 -5.13
N VAL A 157 -20.47 1.01 -5.65
CA VAL A 157 -19.54 -0.02 -5.17
C VAL A 157 -18.66 0.45 -4.01
N GLY A 158 -18.79 1.72 -3.61
CA GLY A 158 -18.01 2.29 -2.51
C GLY A 158 -18.18 1.50 -1.21
N THR A 159 -17.09 1.10 -0.60
CA THR A 159 -17.12 0.23 0.59
C THR A 159 -15.96 0.53 1.51
N MET A 160 -16.28 0.89 2.74
CA MET A 160 -15.32 0.89 3.85
C MET A 160 -15.32 -0.50 4.50
N GLY A 161 -14.17 -0.92 5.03
CA GLY A 161 -14.09 -2.21 5.71
C GLY A 161 -14.12 -3.43 4.79
N HIS A 162 -13.52 -3.35 3.61
CA HIS A 162 -13.44 -4.48 2.67
C HIS A 162 -12.46 -5.56 3.16
N PRO A 163 -12.87 -6.85 3.19
CA PRO A 163 -12.00 -7.94 3.62
C PRO A 163 -10.99 -8.32 2.52
N CYS A 164 -9.74 -8.61 2.90
CA CYS A 164 -8.69 -9.03 1.95
C CYS A 164 -8.77 -10.52 1.57
N HIS A 165 -9.42 -11.35 2.39
CA HIS A 165 -9.61 -12.79 2.15
C HIS A 165 -10.87 -13.30 2.88
N PRO A 166 -11.41 -14.47 2.51
CA PRO A 166 -12.53 -15.08 3.23
C PRO A 166 -12.23 -15.28 4.72
N GLY A 167 -13.13 -14.81 5.58
CA GLY A 167 -13.01 -14.93 7.04
C GLY A 167 -12.14 -13.84 7.71
N CYS A 168 -11.72 -12.81 6.99
CA CYS A 168 -11.05 -11.65 7.59
C CYS A 168 -11.97 -10.96 8.60
N ILE A 169 -11.55 -10.88 9.88
CA ILE A 169 -12.33 -10.25 10.96
C ILE A 169 -12.12 -8.73 10.94
N ILE A 170 -10.91 -8.26 10.63
CA ILE A 170 -10.50 -6.84 10.73
C ILE A 170 -11.16 -6.00 9.65
N GLN A 171 -11.16 -6.47 8.39
CA GLN A 171 -11.77 -5.78 7.25
C GLN A 171 -11.30 -4.32 7.13
N CYS A 172 -9.99 -4.12 6.92
CA CYS A 172 -9.36 -2.81 7.00
C CYS A 172 -9.03 -2.16 5.65
N SER A 173 -9.51 -2.72 4.55
CA SER A 173 -9.30 -2.17 3.21
C SER A 173 -10.51 -1.36 2.73
N ASN A 174 -10.29 -0.48 1.75
CA ASN A 174 -11.31 0.42 1.22
C ASN A 174 -11.41 0.29 -0.31
N VAL A 175 -12.64 0.47 -0.80
CA VAL A 175 -12.95 0.67 -2.22
C VAL A 175 -13.63 2.02 -2.35
N ILE A 176 -13.02 2.94 -3.09
CA ILE A 176 -13.59 4.28 -3.29
C ILE A 176 -14.29 4.39 -4.65
N PRO A 177 -15.47 5.05 -4.68
CA PRO A 177 -16.27 5.17 -5.89
C PRO A 177 -15.98 6.45 -6.67
N ASN A 178 -16.20 6.41 -7.97
CA ASN A 178 -16.39 7.59 -8.82
C ASN A 178 -17.68 8.34 -8.45
N ALA A 179 -17.84 9.55 -8.98
CA ALA A 179 -19.05 10.35 -8.77
C ALA A 179 -20.37 9.66 -9.26
N ASP A 180 -20.26 8.72 -10.20
CA ASP A 180 -21.38 7.91 -10.70
C ASP A 180 -21.60 6.60 -9.94
N GLY A 181 -20.85 6.35 -8.86
CA GLY A 181 -20.93 5.14 -8.06
C GLY A 181 -20.17 3.93 -8.62
N THR A 182 -19.52 4.05 -9.78
CA THR A 182 -18.61 3.00 -10.29
C THR A 182 -17.31 2.99 -9.51
N GLU A 183 -16.51 1.92 -9.60
CA GLU A 183 -15.24 1.83 -8.90
C GLU A 183 -14.22 2.84 -9.46
N LEU A 184 -13.70 3.72 -8.61
CA LEU A 184 -12.53 4.54 -8.90
C LEU A 184 -11.25 3.76 -8.59
N ALA A 185 -11.11 3.26 -7.36
CA ALA A 185 -9.98 2.46 -6.96
C ALA A 185 -10.31 1.50 -5.82
N SER A 186 -9.65 0.35 -5.81
CA SER A 186 -9.70 -0.61 -4.72
C SER A 186 -8.35 -0.78 -4.04
N CYS A 187 -8.38 -1.21 -2.78
CA CYS A 187 -7.19 -1.33 -1.93
C CYS A 187 -6.53 0.04 -1.66
N VAL A 188 -7.37 1.06 -1.34
CA VAL A 188 -6.88 2.39 -0.98
C VAL A 188 -6.51 2.39 0.50
N GLU A 189 -5.27 2.02 0.79
CA GLU A 189 -4.71 1.88 2.13
C GLU A 189 -3.99 3.16 2.57
N TYR A 190 -3.68 3.27 3.86
CA TYR A 190 -2.93 4.39 4.45
C TYR A 190 -1.63 4.71 3.69
N GLU A 191 -0.84 3.68 3.42
CA GLU A 191 0.44 3.82 2.72
C GLU A 191 0.25 4.38 1.30
N THR A 192 -0.75 3.89 0.58
CA THR A 192 -1.07 4.35 -0.78
C THR A 192 -1.56 5.79 -0.77
N THR A 193 -2.51 6.10 0.12
CA THR A 193 -3.07 7.45 0.29
C THR A 193 -1.98 8.47 0.59
N TRP A 194 -1.05 8.11 1.48
CA TRP A 194 0.10 8.94 1.77
C TRP A 194 1.02 9.10 0.56
N ALA A 195 1.40 7.99 -0.07
CA ALA A 195 2.45 7.98 -1.09
C ALA A 195 2.11 8.87 -2.28
N VAL A 196 0.91 8.70 -2.86
CA VAL A 196 0.45 9.48 -4.00
C VAL A 196 -0.30 10.77 -3.60
N GLY A 197 -0.59 10.93 -2.30
CA GLY A 197 -1.20 12.11 -1.70
C GLY A 197 -0.17 13.06 -1.07
N ALA A 198 -0.04 13.02 0.26
CA ALA A 198 0.79 13.96 1.04
C ALA A 198 2.26 13.98 0.61
N ASN A 199 2.87 12.86 0.27
CA ASN A 199 4.25 12.80 -0.19
C ASN A 199 4.46 13.57 -1.50
N CYS A 200 3.43 13.64 -2.34
CA CYS A 200 3.39 14.44 -3.57
C CYS A 200 2.75 15.83 -3.38
N GLY A 201 2.25 16.16 -2.17
CA GLY A 201 1.53 17.41 -1.88
C GLY A 201 0.11 17.46 -2.44
N ILE A 202 -0.50 16.32 -2.79
CA ILE A 202 -1.82 16.19 -3.41
C ILE A 202 -2.87 15.94 -2.33
N GLY A 203 -3.85 16.85 -2.22
CA GLY A 203 -4.95 16.79 -1.26
C GLY A 203 -6.32 16.53 -1.89
N ASP A 204 -6.37 15.81 -3.01
CA ASP A 204 -7.58 15.47 -3.75
C ASP A 204 -7.76 13.95 -3.83
N LEU A 205 -8.88 13.43 -3.27
CA LEU A 205 -9.17 12.00 -3.24
C LEU A 205 -9.45 11.40 -4.62
N ASP A 206 -9.98 12.16 -5.57
CA ASP A 206 -10.19 11.66 -6.92
C ASP A 206 -8.85 11.43 -7.62
N VAL A 207 -7.92 12.35 -7.48
CA VAL A 207 -6.54 12.19 -8.00
C VAL A 207 -5.81 11.05 -7.31
N VAL A 208 -5.92 10.94 -5.98
CA VAL A 208 -5.34 9.81 -5.20
C VAL A 208 -5.92 8.48 -5.68
N GLY A 209 -7.21 8.42 -5.95
CA GLY A 209 -7.88 7.24 -6.48
C GLY A 209 -7.37 6.89 -7.89
N GLU A 210 -7.30 7.85 -8.78
CA GLU A 210 -6.81 7.65 -10.15
C GLU A 210 -5.35 7.15 -10.17
N LEU A 211 -4.46 7.78 -9.40
CA LEU A 211 -3.08 7.34 -9.25
C LEU A 211 -2.98 5.93 -8.68
N THR A 212 -3.84 5.59 -7.70
CA THR A 212 -3.94 4.24 -7.14
C THR A 212 -4.34 3.22 -8.21
N GLN A 213 -5.37 3.53 -8.98
CA GLN A 213 -5.83 2.67 -10.06
C GLN A 213 -4.77 2.48 -11.14
N MET A 214 -4.06 3.55 -11.50
CA MET A 214 -2.93 3.46 -12.43
C MET A 214 -1.82 2.57 -11.90
N CYS A 215 -1.44 2.69 -10.63
CA CYS A 215 -0.45 1.79 -10.00
C CYS A 215 -0.91 0.33 -10.07
N ASN A 216 -2.20 0.08 -9.79
CA ASN A 216 -2.80 -1.25 -9.92
C ASN A 216 -2.71 -1.78 -11.35
N ASP A 217 -2.98 -0.97 -12.37
CA ASP A 217 -2.95 -1.39 -13.77
C ASP A 217 -1.52 -1.60 -14.31
N ILE A 218 -0.60 -0.74 -13.92
CA ILE A 218 0.82 -0.83 -14.30
C ILE A 218 1.49 -2.02 -13.59
N GLY A 219 1.04 -2.33 -12.39
CA GLY A 219 1.57 -3.41 -11.55
C GLY A 219 2.80 -3.00 -10.75
N VAL A 220 2.72 -1.85 -10.06
CA VAL A 220 3.82 -1.30 -9.26
C VAL A 220 3.45 -1.15 -7.79
N ASP A 221 4.46 -1.11 -6.92
CA ASP A 221 4.37 -0.72 -5.52
C ASP A 221 3.95 0.74 -5.42
N THR A 222 2.83 1.03 -4.74
CA THR A 222 2.30 2.38 -4.59
C THR A 222 3.21 3.28 -3.77
N ILE A 223 3.95 2.74 -2.79
CA ILE A 223 4.92 3.49 -2.00
C ILE A 223 6.06 3.97 -2.91
N GLU A 224 6.70 3.06 -3.65
CA GLU A 224 7.75 3.42 -4.60
C GLU A 224 7.23 4.38 -5.68
N ALA A 225 6.01 4.18 -6.18
CA ALA A 225 5.39 5.05 -7.17
C ALA A 225 5.23 6.50 -6.65
N GLY A 226 4.70 6.65 -5.43
CA GLY A 226 4.59 7.97 -4.80
C GLY A 226 5.95 8.61 -4.52
N ASP A 227 6.92 7.82 -4.04
CA ASP A 227 8.27 8.30 -3.80
C ASP A 227 8.96 8.76 -5.09
N VAL A 228 8.86 8.02 -6.20
CA VAL A 228 9.49 8.45 -7.47
C VAL A 228 8.80 9.67 -8.07
N ILE A 229 7.49 9.84 -7.90
CA ILE A 229 6.76 11.06 -8.27
C ILE A 229 7.28 12.23 -7.44
N ALA A 230 7.39 12.07 -6.12
CA ALA A 230 7.92 13.10 -5.23
C ALA A 230 9.39 13.46 -5.55
N ILE A 231 10.23 12.47 -5.91
CA ILE A 231 11.59 12.68 -6.41
C ILE A 231 11.59 13.47 -7.73
N ALA A 232 10.68 13.18 -8.66
CA ALA A 232 10.54 13.92 -9.90
C ALA A 232 10.13 15.38 -9.64
N MET A 233 9.21 15.61 -8.70
CA MET A 233 8.81 16.95 -8.23
C MET A 233 9.97 17.68 -7.54
N GLU A 234 10.74 16.99 -6.71
CA GLU A 234 11.95 17.54 -6.07
C GLU A 234 13.00 17.95 -7.10
N ALA A 235 13.11 17.20 -8.22
CA ALA A 235 14.00 17.49 -9.33
C ALA A 235 13.48 18.62 -10.25
N GLY A 236 12.26 19.14 -10.01
CA GLY A 236 11.67 20.23 -10.81
C GLY A 236 11.04 19.77 -12.13
N LEU A 237 10.71 18.47 -12.28
CA LEU A 237 9.96 17.95 -13.42
C LEU A 237 8.47 18.24 -13.33
N ALA A 238 7.96 18.47 -12.11
CA ALA A 238 6.61 18.88 -11.80
C ALA A 238 6.60 19.66 -10.48
N GLU A 239 5.54 20.41 -10.22
CA GLU A 239 5.35 21.10 -8.95
C GLU A 239 4.67 20.15 -7.92
N PHE A 240 5.01 20.30 -6.63
CA PHE A 240 4.26 19.58 -5.57
C PHE A 240 2.82 20.03 -5.55
N GLY A 241 1.89 19.07 -5.52
CA GLY A 241 0.45 19.31 -5.56
C GLY A 241 -0.17 19.25 -6.96
N ASP A 242 0.65 19.16 -8.01
CA ASP A 242 0.17 19.03 -9.39
C ASP A 242 -0.25 17.57 -9.69
N GLY A 243 -1.54 17.29 -9.51
CA GLY A 243 -2.13 15.96 -9.73
C GLY A 243 -2.07 15.51 -11.20
N GLU A 244 -2.28 16.43 -12.15
CA GLU A 244 -2.22 16.11 -13.58
C GLU A 244 -0.79 15.73 -14.00
N ALA A 245 0.21 16.48 -13.53
CA ALA A 245 1.60 16.13 -13.78
C ALA A 245 1.98 14.78 -13.13
N ALA A 246 1.49 14.48 -11.92
CA ALA A 246 1.70 13.18 -11.27
C ALA A 246 1.14 12.02 -12.11
N ILE A 247 -0.08 12.16 -12.64
CA ILE A 247 -0.70 11.21 -13.58
C ILE A 247 0.16 11.05 -14.82
N GLY A 248 0.65 12.17 -15.39
CA GLY A 248 1.55 12.17 -16.55
C GLY A 248 2.85 11.40 -16.29
N LEU A 249 3.46 11.54 -15.11
CA LEU A 249 4.66 10.80 -14.72
C LEU A 249 4.43 9.28 -14.62
N LEU A 250 3.29 8.84 -14.09
CA LEU A 250 2.92 7.42 -14.09
C LEU A 250 2.60 6.90 -15.49
N GLU A 251 2.04 7.76 -16.36
CA GLU A 251 1.84 7.39 -17.75
C GLU A 251 3.17 7.13 -18.48
N GLU A 252 4.21 7.93 -18.22
CA GLU A 252 5.57 7.68 -18.69
C GLU A 252 6.07 6.29 -18.26
N VAL A 253 5.83 5.91 -16.99
CA VAL A 253 6.16 4.57 -16.48
C VAL A 253 5.38 3.50 -17.23
N ARG A 254 4.08 3.69 -17.42
CA ARG A 254 3.21 2.76 -18.15
C ARG A 254 3.67 2.52 -19.58
N GLN A 255 4.08 3.57 -20.27
CA GLN A 255 4.56 3.50 -21.64
C GLN A 255 6.01 3.00 -21.75
N GLY A 256 6.77 3.02 -20.66
CA GLY A 256 8.17 2.61 -20.64
C GLY A 256 9.07 3.53 -21.46
N THR A 257 8.77 4.83 -21.48
CA THR A 257 9.62 5.84 -22.08
C THR A 257 10.99 5.92 -21.38
N PRO A 258 11.98 6.63 -21.90
CA PRO A 258 13.25 6.79 -21.19
C PRO A 258 13.08 7.31 -19.76
N LEU A 259 12.23 8.33 -19.54
CA LEU A 259 11.92 8.84 -18.20
C LEU A 259 11.17 7.79 -17.37
N GLY A 260 10.13 7.18 -17.92
CA GLY A 260 9.35 6.14 -17.25
C GLY A 260 10.18 4.93 -16.83
N ARG A 261 11.20 4.56 -17.60
CA ARG A 261 12.14 3.49 -17.24
C ARG A 261 13.08 3.89 -16.10
N ILE A 262 13.44 5.16 -16.00
CA ILE A 262 14.23 5.70 -14.88
C ILE A 262 13.36 5.66 -13.61
N LEU A 263 12.17 6.24 -13.64
CA LEU A 263 11.23 6.27 -12.52
C LEU A 263 10.85 4.84 -12.08
N GLY A 264 10.58 3.96 -13.04
CA GLY A 264 10.22 2.57 -12.80
C GLY A 264 11.28 1.74 -12.06
N GLN A 265 12.54 2.20 -11.95
CA GLN A 265 13.57 1.52 -11.17
C GLN A 265 13.45 1.74 -9.66
N GLY A 266 12.56 2.64 -9.21
CA GLY A 266 12.33 2.93 -7.80
C GLY A 266 13.12 4.11 -7.27
N THR A 267 12.84 4.48 -6.03
CA THR A 267 13.23 5.74 -5.37
C THR A 267 14.74 6.02 -5.43
N GLY A 268 15.57 5.11 -4.93
CA GLY A 268 17.02 5.34 -4.88
C GLY A 268 17.66 5.44 -6.26
N ALA A 269 17.16 4.70 -7.25
CA ALA A 269 17.67 4.75 -8.62
C ALA A 269 17.24 6.05 -9.33
N ALA A 270 15.97 6.43 -9.21
CA ALA A 270 15.42 7.67 -9.78
C ALA A 270 16.13 8.90 -9.20
N ALA A 271 16.26 8.98 -7.87
CA ALA A 271 16.94 10.07 -7.19
C ALA A 271 18.38 10.26 -7.70
N LYS A 272 19.11 9.14 -7.82
CA LYS A 272 20.50 9.18 -8.32
C LYS A 272 20.61 9.71 -9.76
N VAL A 273 19.72 9.30 -10.64
CA VAL A 273 19.73 9.72 -12.05
C VAL A 273 19.29 11.18 -12.19
N LEU A 274 18.28 11.59 -11.41
CA LEU A 274 17.75 12.96 -11.44
C LEU A 274 18.55 13.96 -10.61
N GLY A 275 19.60 13.49 -9.91
CA GLY A 275 20.48 14.36 -9.11
C GLY A 275 19.85 14.85 -7.80
N VAL A 276 18.83 14.19 -7.30
CA VAL A 276 18.18 14.52 -6.03
C VAL A 276 19.03 13.98 -4.89
N VAL A 277 19.62 14.88 -4.11
CA VAL A 277 20.51 14.52 -2.98
C VAL A 277 19.73 13.96 -1.79
N ARG A 278 18.56 14.52 -1.52
CA ARG A 278 17.69 14.07 -0.43
C ARG A 278 16.74 12.99 -0.94
N SER A 279 17.27 11.78 -1.07
CA SER A 279 16.48 10.61 -1.42
C SER A 279 15.93 9.96 -0.14
N PRO A 280 14.61 9.80 0.00
CA PRO A 280 14.01 9.12 1.15
C PRO A 280 14.05 7.62 0.96
N ASP A 281 15.25 7.03 0.90
CA ASP A 281 15.42 5.59 0.74
C ASP A 281 16.44 4.99 1.72
N VAL A 282 16.29 3.71 1.98
CA VAL A 282 17.30 2.89 2.66
C VAL A 282 17.55 1.65 1.81
N LYS A 283 18.80 1.42 1.46
CA LYS A 283 19.22 0.33 0.55
C LYS A 283 18.51 0.36 -0.82
N GLY A 284 18.15 1.56 -1.27
CA GLY A 284 17.48 1.79 -2.55
C GLY A 284 15.96 1.63 -2.52
N GLN A 285 15.37 1.19 -1.40
CA GLN A 285 13.93 1.07 -1.21
C GLN A 285 13.38 2.33 -0.53
N GLY A 286 12.35 2.93 -1.10
CA GLY A 286 11.71 4.13 -0.60
C GLY A 286 11.12 3.97 0.80
N MET A 287 11.15 5.03 1.60
CA MET A 287 10.60 5.02 2.96
C MET A 287 9.07 5.08 2.92
N PRO A 288 8.39 4.26 3.74
CA PRO A 288 6.93 4.29 3.87
C PRO A 288 6.43 5.52 4.64
N ALA A 289 5.12 5.58 4.85
CA ALA A 289 4.31 6.68 5.37
C ALA A 289 4.58 7.13 6.82
N TYR A 290 5.79 6.97 7.31
CA TYR A 290 6.13 7.29 8.69
C TYR A 290 7.43 8.08 8.76
N GLU A 291 7.33 9.30 9.29
CA GLU A 291 8.45 10.23 9.44
C GLU A 291 9.39 9.76 10.57
N PRO A 292 10.61 9.28 10.25
CA PRO A 292 11.50 8.71 11.25
C PRO A 292 12.03 9.73 12.27
N ARG A 293 11.92 11.03 11.99
CA ARG A 293 12.28 12.09 12.95
C ARG A 293 11.24 12.23 14.05
N ALA A 294 9.98 11.89 13.77
CA ALA A 294 8.87 11.90 14.73
C ALA A 294 8.67 10.51 15.37
N ILE A 295 8.80 9.43 14.58
CA ILE A 295 8.57 8.05 14.99
C ILE A 295 9.92 7.33 14.97
N LYS A 296 10.64 7.39 16.08
CA LYS A 296 12.06 6.97 16.16
C LYS A 296 12.26 5.49 15.99
N GLY A 297 11.34 4.66 16.51
CA GLY A 297 11.45 3.21 16.40
C GLY A 297 11.28 2.72 14.97
N ILE A 298 10.43 3.38 14.16
CA ILE A 298 10.34 3.05 12.74
C ILE A 298 11.63 3.42 12.00
N GLY A 299 12.29 4.52 12.40
CA GLY A 299 13.60 4.89 11.88
C GLY A 299 14.66 3.82 12.14
N MET A 300 14.65 3.22 13.33
CA MET A 300 15.51 2.06 13.65
C MET A 300 15.18 0.87 12.76
N THR A 301 13.91 0.58 12.55
CA THR A 301 13.46 -0.49 11.66
C THR A 301 13.98 -0.29 10.25
N TYR A 302 13.85 0.91 9.68
CA TYR A 302 14.37 1.24 8.34
C TYR A 302 15.88 1.02 8.26
N ALA A 303 16.62 1.43 9.27
CA ALA A 303 18.08 1.32 9.28
C ALA A 303 18.59 -0.12 9.33
N ILE A 304 17.93 -1.00 10.10
CA ILE A 304 18.44 -2.35 10.39
C ILE A 304 17.74 -3.46 9.57
N SER A 305 16.57 -3.22 8.99
CA SER A 305 15.89 -4.22 8.17
C SER A 305 16.77 -4.69 7.01
N THR A 306 16.77 -5.98 6.77
CA THR A 306 17.54 -6.59 5.68
C THR A 306 17.06 -6.16 4.30
N MET A 307 15.77 -5.84 4.19
CA MET A 307 15.12 -5.41 2.95
C MET A 307 15.36 -3.91 2.63
N GLY A 308 15.73 -3.11 3.61
CA GLY A 308 15.82 -1.65 3.50
C GLY A 308 14.68 -0.96 4.26
N ALA A 309 14.12 0.13 3.74
CA ALA A 309 13.04 0.87 4.38
C ALA A 309 11.73 0.06 4.40
N ASP A 310 11.61 -0.86 5.36
CA ASP A 310 10.45 -1.72 5.55
C ASP A 310 9.74 -1.40 6.87
N HIS A 311 8.48 -0.97 6.79
CA HIS A 311 7.66 -0.66 7.97
C HIS A 311 7.08 -1.91 8.65
N THR A 312 7.09 -3.06 7.98
CA THR A 312 6.48 -4.30 8.51
C THR A 312 7.43 -5.13 9.36
N ALA A 313 8.75 -4.94 9.23
CA ALA A 313 9.76 -5.69 9.97
C ALA A 313 9.76 -5.35 11.47
N GLY A 314 9.37 -4.13 11.86
CA GLY A 314 9.26 -3.67 13.23
C GLY A 314 8.31 -2.49 13.33
N TYR A 315 7.00 -2.78 13.37
CA TYR A 315 5.96 -1.77 13.37
C TYR A 315 5.81 -1.13 14.75
N THR A 316 6.28 0.12 14.91
CA THR A 316 6.31 0.83 16.19
C THR A 316 5.27 1.95 16.32
N ILE A 317 4.43 2.16 15.31
CA ILE A 317 3.45 3.24 15.28
C ILE A 317 2.44 3.14 16.41
N ALA A 318 1.93 1.95 16.69
CA ALA A 318 0.96 1.74 17.76
C ALA A 318 1.54 2.06 19.15
N PRO A 319 2.75 1.59 19.54
CA PRO A 319 3.38 2.00 20.80
C PRO A 319 3.72 3.50 20.84
N GLU A 320 4.25 4.08 19.77
CA GLU A 320 4.77 5.46 19.81
C GLU A 320 3.69 6.55 19.63
N ILE A 321 2.62 6.27 18.90
CA ILE A 321 1.57 7.26 18.62
C ILE A 321 0.26 6.95 19.35
N LEU A 322 -0.11 5.67 19.43
CA LEU A 322 -1.41 5.26 19.98
C LEU A 322 -1.31 4.81 21.44
N ALA A 323 -0.13 4.84 22.04
CA ALA A 323 0.15 4.31 23.38
C ALA A 323 -0.35 2.86 23.58
N CYS A 324 -0.37 2.08 22.51
CA CYS A 324 -0.81 0.69 22.50
C CYS A 324 0.40 -0.25 22.59
N GLY A 325 0.62 -0.85 23.77
CA GLY A 325 1.64 -1.88 23.95
C GLY A 325 3.06 -1.37 24.26
N GLY A 326 3.23 -0.10 24.61
CA GLY A 326 4.51 0.50 25.01
C GLY A 326 4.34 1.93 25.50
N ASP A 327 5.41 2.50 26.02
CA ASP A 327 5.46 3.90 26.43
C ASP A 327 6.18 4.73 25.36
N LEU A 328 5.69 5.94 25.11
CA LEU A 328 6.09 6.83 24.00
C LEU A 328 7.58 7.20 23.99
N ASP A 329 8.27 7.16 25.14
CA ASP A 329 9.65 7.61 25.29
C ASP A 329 10.67 6.51 25.58
N GLN A 330 10.30 5.22 25.55
CA GLN A 330 11.21 4.15 25.98
C GLN A 330 11.85 3.42 24.81
N PHE A 331 13.04 3.87 24.39
CA PHE A 331 13.93 3.16 23.47
C PHE A 331 14.16 1.68 23.85
N ASP A 332 14.20 1.38 25.14
CA ASP A 332 14.36 0.02 25.66
C ASP A 332 13.17 -0.89 25.32
N GLU A 333 11.96 -0.35 25.22
CA GLU A 333 10.76 -1.12 24.86
C GLU A 333 10.59 -1.29 23.35
N ILE A 334 11.04 -0.32 22.56
CA ILE A 334 11.09 -0.43 21.10
C ILE A 334 11.98 -1.60 20.68
N GLY A 335 13.16 -1.73 21.29
CA GLY A 335 14.05 -2.87 21.09
C GLY A 335 13.42 -4.22 21.46
N ARG A 336 12.58 -4.25 22.50
CA ARG A 336 11.86 -5.46 22.92
C ARG A 336 10.69 -5.80 22.01
N ALA A 337 9.97 -4.82 21.46
CA ALA A 337 8.87 -5.04 20.52
C ALA A 337 9.37 -5.64 19.20
N SER A 338 10.49 -5.15 18.67
CA SER A 338 11.10 -5.68 17.44
C SER A 338 11.78 -7.04 17.61
N CYS A 339 12.16 -7.42 18.84
CA CYS A 339 12.79 -8.72 19.13
C CYS A 339 11.81 -9.83 19.55
N ARG A 340 10.51 -9.56 19.66
CA ARG A 340 9.49 -10.54 20.07
C ARG A 340 8.76 -11.24 18.91
N LYS A 341 9.38 -11.31 17.75
CA LYS A 341 8.88 -12.15 16.63
C LYS A 341 9.41 -13.55 16.73
#